data_982de618066444a33ab95f4929385037
#
_entry.id   982de618066444a33ab95f4929385037
#
_cell.length_a   1.000
_cell.length_b   1.000
_cell.length_c   1.000
_cell.angle_alpha   90.00
_cell.angle_beta   90.00
_cell.angle_gamma   90.00
#
_symmetry.space_group_name_H-M   'P 1'
#
loop_
_entity.id
_entity.type
_entity.pdbx_description
1 polymer ?
#
loop_
_entity_poly.entity_id
_entity_poly.type
_entity_poly.pdbx_seq_one_letter_code
_entity_poly.pdbx_strand_id
1 'polypeptide(L)'
;NYIEKTSLDINNALTPAPYDHWTLKEIFEQIDSTMRVISLGGRILSNNEVKLGGLTDHTEYLLNLDNLILLGCGTSYHSGMMALHFLKDISEFNCVQLFDGADFSSKDIPKVGKTGLLMISQSGETKDLHRCVKIAQENDLYMMGVVNVVDSLIAREVHCGSYLNAGREVA
;
A
#
# COMPACT_ATOMS: atom_id res chain seq x y z
N ASN A 1 -17.31 -18.84 -6.91
CA ASN A 1 -18.29 -18.71 -5.82
C ASN A 1 -18.18 -17.31 -5.25
N TYR A 2 -19.10 -16.44 -5.65
CA TYR A 2 -19.30 -15.13 -5.04
C TYR A 2 -19.85 -15.36 -3.62
N ILE A 3 -19.13 -14.91 -2.60
CA ILE A 3 -19.69 -14.82 -1.25
C ILE A 3 -20.38 -13.45 -1.18
N GLU A 4 -21.70 -13.44 -1.20
CA GLU A 4 -22.49 -12.25 -0.87
C GLU A 4 -22.15 -11.80 0.55
N LYS A 5 -21.53 -10.63 0.68
CA LYS A 5 -21.42 -9.95 1.97
C LYS A 5 -22.81 -9.44 2.34
N THR A 6 -23.42 -10.05 3.32
CA THR A 6 -24.69 -9.62 3.87
C THR A 6 -24.59 -8.23 4.49
N SER A 7 -25.63 -7.42 4.31
CA SER A 7 -25.77 -6.02 4.74
C SER A 7 -25.70 -5.75 6.26
N LEU A 8 -25.38 -6.74 7.08
CA LEU A 8 -25.30 -6.64 8.53
C LEU A 8 -24.09 -5.82 9.04
N ASP A 9 -23.03 -5.68 8.23
CA ASP A 9 -21.82 -4.94 8.61
C ASP A 9 -21.94 -3.41 8.41
N ILE A 10 -22.92 -2.94 7.65
CA ILE A 10 -23.04 -1.53 7.28
C ILE A 10 -23.50 -0.66 8.47
N ASN A 11 -24.33 -1.17 9.34
CA ASN A 11 -24.89 -0.41 10.47
C ASN A 11 -23.91 -0.22 11.64
N ASN A 12 -22.98 -1.14 11.85
CA ASN A 12 -21.95 -1.00 12.89
C ASN A 12 -20.80 -0.06 12.49
N ALA A 13 -20.67 0.27 11.20
CA ALA A 13 -19.59 1.12 10.69
C ALA A 13 -19.86 2.63 10.80
N LEU A 14 -21.06 3.05 11.24
CA LEU A 14 -21.48 4.44 11.25
C LEU A 14 -21.44 5.11 12.63
N THR A 15 -20.91 4.43 13.64
CA THR A 15 -20.80 4.96 15.00
C THR A 15 -19.47 4.58 15.64
N PRO A 16 -18.83 5.47 16.41
CA PRO A 16 -17.67 5.12 17.21
C PRO A 16 -18.02 4.24 18.42
N ALA A 17 -19.28 4.12 18.80
CA ALA A 17 -19.68 3.38 19.98
C ALA A 17 -19.04 1.97 20.06
N PRO A 18 -18.63 1.52 21.25
CA PRO A 18 -18.85 2.11 22.56
C PRO A 18 -17.86 3.24 22.95
N TYR A 19 -17.00 3.68 22.05
CA TYR A 19 -16.00 4.71 22.30
C TYR A 19 -16.57 6.11 22.04
N ASP A 20 -16.02 7.14 22.70
CA ASP A 20 -16.44 8.52 22.52
C ASP A 20 -15.98 9.12 21.18
N HIS A 21 -14.87 8.62 20.63
CA HIS A 21 -14.23 9.15 19.42
C HIS A 21 -13.78 8.03 18.46
N TRP A 22 -13.81 8.31 17.16
CA TRP A 22 -13.37 7.40 16.11
C TRP A 22 -11.91 6.98 16.27
N THR A 23 -11.01 7.93 16.53
CA THR A 23 -9.59 7.64 16.75
C THR A 23 -9.37 6.64 17.88
N LEU A 24 -10.11 6.77 18.99
CA LEU A 24 -10.00 5.84 20.11
C LEU A 24 -10.47 4.43 19.71
N LYS A 25 -11.58 4.35 18.98
CA LYS A 25 -12.08 3.08 18.43
C LYS A 25 -11.03 2.41 17.54
N GLU A 26 -10.46 3.16 16.60
CA GLU A 26 -9.48 2.65 15.64
C GLU A 26 -8.18 2.20 16.33
N ILE A 27 -7.77 2.87 17.41
CA ILE A 27 -6.63 2.43 18.24
C ILE A 27 -6.89 1.02 18.81
N PHE A 28 -8.09 0.76 19.34
CA PHE A 28 -8.42 -0.57 19.88
C PHE A 28 -8.66 -1.61 18.79
N GLU A 29 -9.11 -1.21 17.61
CA GLU A 29 -9.32 -2.10 16.46
C GLU A 29 -8.01 -2.53 15.77
N GLN A 30 -6.85 -1.98 16.14
CA GLN A 30 -5.57 -2.31 15.47
C GLN A 30 -5.23 -3.81 15.52
N ILE A 31 -5.58 -4.51 16.58
CA ILE A 31 -5.35 -5.96 16.68
C ILE A 31 -6.11 -6.68 15.56
N ASP A 32 -7.40 -6.39 15.42
CA ASP A 32 -8.26 -7.03 14.42
C ASP A 32 -7.89 -6.59 13.00
N SER A 33 -7.59 -5.31 12.80
CA SER A 33 -7.19 -4.78 11.49
C SER A 33 -5.86 -5.38 11.02
N THR A 34 -4.89 -5.55 11.91
CA THR A 34 -3.62 -6.22 11.61
C THR A 34 -3.85 -7.67 11.22
N MET A 35 -4.70 -8.40 11.95
CA MET A 35 -5.05 -9.78 11.60
C MET A 35 -5.76 -9.87 10.24
N ARG A 36 -6.61 -8.90 9.90
CA ARG A 36 -7.22 -8.82 8.57
C ARG A 36 -6.19 -8.59 7.46
N VAL A 37 -5.22 -7.70 7.69
CA VAL A 37 -4.14 -7.42 6.72
C VAL A 37 -3.36 -8.67 6.35
N ILE A 38 -3.06 -9.53 7.31
CA ILE A 38 -2.40 -10.82 7.04
C ILE A 38 -3.39 -11.93 6.66
N SER A 39 -4.67 -11.59 6.45
CA SER A 39 -5.75 -12.53 6.12
C SER A 39 -5.88 -13.68 7.14
N LEU A 40 -5.85 -13.34 8.44
CA LEU A 40 -5.82 -14.29 9.57
C LEU A 40 -4.71 -15.36 9.41
N GLY A 41 -3.57 -14.97 8.90
CA GLY A 41 -2.45 -15.86 8.59
C GLY A 41 -2.47 -16.46 7.17
N GLY A 42 -3.55 -16.30 6.41
CA GLY A 42 -3.67 -16.88 5.06
C GLY A 42 -2.74 -16.28 3.99
N ARG A 43 -2.06 -15.18 4.31
CA ARG A 43 -0.98 -14.62 3.48
C ARG A 43 0.40 -15.20 3.80
N ILE A 44 0.54 -15.91 4.91
CA ILE A 44 1.79 -16.52 5.36
C ILE A 44 1.71 -18.01 5.01
N LEU A 45 2.50 -18.45 4.04
CA LEU A 45 2.51 -19.84 3.58
C LEU A 45 3.50 -20.70 4.38
N SER A 46 4.63 -20.09 4.75
CA SER A 46 5.68 -20.73 5.57
C SER A 46 6.51 -19.65 6.29
N ASN A 47 7.55 -20.03 7.00
CA ASN A 47 8.42 -19.09 7.72
C ASN A 47 9.17 -18.10 6.80
N ASN A 48 9.27 -18.40 5.51
CA ASN A 48 10.00 -17.62 4.53
C ASN A 48 9.22 -17.39 3.22
N GLU A 49 7.91 -17.64 3.23
CA GLU A 49 7.08 -17.50 2.04
C GLU A 49 5.75 -16.81 2.36
N VAL A 50 5.40 -15.82 1.56
CA VAL A 50 4.14 -15.09 1.65
C VAL A 50 3.38 -15.13 0.31
N LYS A 51 2.06 -15.07 0.37
CA LYS A 51 1.18 -14.98 -0.79
C LYS A 51 0.58 -13.59 -0.89
N LEU A 52 1.03 -12.83 -1.87
CA LEU A 52 0.48 -11.53 -2.25
C LEU A 52 -0.05 -11.63 -3.69
N GLY A 53 -1.28 -12.14 -3.82
CA GLY A 53 -1.87 -12.56 -5.09
C GLY A 53 -1.82 -11.51 -6.19
N GLY A 54 -1.95 -10.23 -5.85
CA GLY A 54 -1.86 -9.14 -6.82
C GLY A 54 -0.45 -8.88 -7.38
N LEU A 55 0.59 -9.56 -6.86
CA LEU A 55 1.96 -9.47 -7.35
C LEU A 55 2.39 -10.70 -8.17
N THR A 56 1.65 -11.79 -8.07
CA THR A 56 2.08 -13.10 -8.61
C THR A 56 2.33 -13.06 -10.11
N ASP A 57 1.41 -12.46 -10.87
CA ASP A 57 1.52 -12.39 -12.34
C ASP A 57 2.58 -11.38 -12.81
N HIS A 58 3.14 -10.59 -11.90
CA HIS A 58 4.14 -9.57 -12.14
C HIS A 58 5.53 -9.92 -11.60
N THR A 59 5.70 -11.14 -11.06
CA THR A 59 6.91 -11.59 -10.37
C THR A 59 8.18 -11.39 -11.20
N GLU A 60 8.16 -11.79 -12.46
CA GLU A 60 9.32 -11.67 -13.35
C GLU A 60 9.76 -10.20 -13.53
N TYR A 61 8.79 -9.28 -13.66
CA TYR A 61 9.10 -7.86 -13.79
C TYR A 61 9.64 -7.29 -12.48
N LEU A 62 9.02 -7.65 -11.36
CA LEU A 62 9.40 -7.16 -10.03
C LEU A 62 10.81 -7.60 -9.63
N LEU A 63 11.19 -8.83 -9.95
CA LEU A 63 12.55 -9.36 -9.70
C LEU A 63 13.64 -8.70 -10.57
N ASN A 64 13.26 -8.03 -11.65
CA ASN A 64 14.18 -7.29 -12.53
C ASN A 64 14.26 -5.80 -12.22
N LEU A 65 13.66 -5.33 -11.12
CA LEU A 65 13.80 -3.94 -10.67
C LEU A 65 15.15 -3.75 -9.95
N ASP A 66 15.85 -2.70 -10.32
CA ASP A 66 17.13 -2.31 -9.71
C ASP A 66 16.94 -1.33 -8.56
N ASN A 67 15.91 -0.49 -8.64
CA ASN A 67 15.66 0.58 -7.68
C ASN A 67 14.19 0.59 -7.25
N LEU A 68 13.94 0.97 -6.01
CA LEU A 68 12.60 1.12 -5.46
C LEU A 68 12.41 2.50 -4.83
N ILE A 69 11.35 3.18 -5.21
CA ILE A 69 10.91 4.43 -4.59
C ILE A 69 9.56 4.17 -3.90
N LEU A 70 9.51 4.42 -2.59
CA LEU A 70 8.28 4.41 -1.82
C LEU A 70 7.69 5.81 -1.80
N LEU A 71 6.38 5.90 -1.96
CA LEU A 71 5.61 7.14 -1.94
C LEU A 71 4.43 7.02 -0.98
N GLY A 72 4.28 7.98 -0.10
CA GLY A 72 3.15 8.06 0.83
C GLY A 72 2.94 9.50 1.30
N CYS A 73 1.82 9.80 1.92
CA CYS A 73 1.53 11.08 2.54
C CYS A 73 1.04 10.85 3.97
N GLY A 74 1.37 11.75 4.89
CA GLY A 74 0.94 11.64 6.28
C GLY A 74 1.36 10.33 6.95
N THR A 75 0.43 9.63 7.58
CA THR A 75 0.70 8.35 8.26
C THR A 75 1.15 7.24 7.32
N SER A 76 0.73 7.27 6.06
CA SER A 76 1.23 6.35 5.02
C SER A 76 2.71 6.59 4.72
N TYR A 77 3.19 7.83 4.75
CA TYR A 77 4.61 8.16 4.66
C TYR A 77 5.38 7.59 5.86
N HIS A 78 4.85 7.71 7.08
CA HIS A 78 5.47 7.13 8.28
C HIS A 78 5.55 5.60 8.20
N SER A 79 4.52 4.94 7.65
CA SER A 79 4.58 3.51 7.37
C SER A 79 5.68 3.16 6.36
N GLY A 80 5.84 4.02 5.34
CA GLY A 80 6.95 3.94 4.38
C GLY A 80 8.33 4.07 5.02
N MET A 81 8.49 4.90 6.07
CA MET A 81 9.76 5.01 6.82
C MET A 81 10.15 3.68 7.47
N MET A 82 9.19 2.96 8.06
CA MET A 82 9.45 1.62 8.60
C MET A 82 9.78 0.63 7.49
N ALA A 83 9.01 0.63 6.41
CA ALA A 83 9.25 -0.24 5.26
C ALA A 83 10.62 0.00 4.63
N LEU A 84 11.02 1.27 4.48
CA LEU A 84 12.34 1.66 3.96
C LEU A 84 13.48 0.99 4.71
N HIS A 85 13.39 0.98 6.05
CA HIS A 85 14.43 0.39 6.90
C HIS A 85 14.56 -1.11 6.63
N PHE A 86 13.46 -1.85 6.68
CA PHE A 86 13.46 -3.28 6.38
C PHE A 86 13.89 -3.59 4.95
N LEU A 87 13.38 -2.86 3.96
CA LEU A 87 13.71 -3.10 2.57
C LEU A 87 15.20 -2.90 2.27
N LYS A 88 15.85 -1.92 2.90
CA LYS A 88 17.31 -1.73 2.77
C LYS A 88 18.11 -2.89 3.35
N ASP A 89 17.57 -3.54 4.38
CA ASP A 89 18.29 -4.64 5.05
C ASP A 89 18.10 -5.99 4.33
N ILE A 90 16.92 -6.23 3.72
CA ILE A 90 16.56 -7.55 3.21
C ILE A 90 16.47 -7.65 1.69
N SER A 91 16.47 -6.52 0.96
CA SER A 91 16.36 -6.54 -0.51
C SER A 91 17.71 -6.33 -1.19
N GLU A 92 17.75 -6.73 -2.46
CA GLU A 92 18.93 -6.55 -3.33
C GLU A 92 18.82 -5.30 -4.22
N PHE A 93 17.92 -4.37 -3.93
CA PHE A 93 17.82 -3.13 -4.67
C PHE A 93 19.11 -2.28 -4.54
N ASN A 94 19.59 -1.75 -5.65
CA ASN A 94 20.72 -0.82 -5.65
C ASN A 94 20.39 0.47 -4.89
N CYS A 95 19.13 0.90 -4.94
CA CYS A 95 18.65 2.10 -4.27
C CYS A 95 17.22 1.90 -3.77
N VAL A 96 16.98 2.21 -2.49
CA VAL A 96 15.64 2.31 -1.92
C VAL A 96 15.49 3.71 -1.31
N GLN A 97 14.50 4.45 -1.79
CA GLN A 97 14.21 5.83 -1.36
C GLN A 97 12.77 5.95 -0.91
N LEU A 98 12.48 6.96 -0.10
CA LEU A 98 11.14 7.31 0.32
C LEU A 98 10.94 8.81 0.18
N PHE A 99 9.81 9.20 -0.40
CA PHE A 99 9.41 10.61 -0.50
C PHE A 99 7.97 10.79 -0.02
N ASP A 100 7.70 11.96 0.55
CA ASP A 100 6.32 12.43 0.60
C ASP A 100 5.82 12.66 -0.83
N GLY A 101 4.58 12.25 -1.11
CA GLY A 101 4.00 12.44 -2.43
C GLY A 101 4.00 13.90 -2.90
N ALA A 102 3.95 14.87 -1.99
CA ALA A 102 4.01 16.28 -2.31
C ALA A 102 5.40 16.73 -2.79
N ASP A 103 6.46 16.10 -2.30
CA ASP A 103 7.85 16.50 -2.57
C ASP A 103 8.47 15.78 -3.78
N PHE A 104 7.94 14.60 -4.14
CA PHE A 104 8.49 13.77 -5.22
C PHE A 104 8.43 14.46 -6.60
N SER A 105 9.48 14.33 -7.36
CA SER A 105 9.60 14.89 -8.73
C SER A 105 10.39 13.93 -9.64
N SER A 106 10.34 14.17 -10.95
CA SER A 106 11.13 13.39 -11.92
C SER A 106 12.66 13.48 -11.72
N LYS A 107 13.14 14.47 -10.98
CA LYS A 107 14.57 14.65 -10.65
C LYS A 107 15.05 13.63 -9.63
N ASP A 108 14.13 13.04 -8.86
CA ASP A 108 14.41 12.08 -7.79
C ASP A 108 14.52 10.64 -8.32
N ILE A 109 14.19 10.44 -9.61
CA ILE A 109 14.25 9.13 -10.25
C ILE A 109 15.71 8.76 -10.50
N PRO A 110 16.19 7.58 -10.03
CA PRO A 110 17.51 7.08 -10.35
C PRO A 110 17.77 7.02 -11.85
N LYS A 111 18.93 7.55 -12.28
CA LYS A 111 19.30 7.63 -13.71
C LYS A 111 19.75 6.29 -14.30
N VAL A 112 20.04 5.31 -13.45
CA VAL A 112 20.57 4.01 -13.86
C VAL A 112 19.71 2.91 -13.27
N GLY A 113 19.43 1.90 -14.07
CA GLY A 113 18.63 0.75 -13.69
C GLY A 113 17.13 0.97 -13.81
N LYS A 114 16.37 -0.12 -13.71
CA LYS A 114 14.91 -0.10 -13.74
C LYS A 114 14.37 0.32 -12.38
N THR A 115 13.50 1.31 -12.36
CA THR A 115 12.93 1.84 -11.11
C THR A 115 11.46 1.49 -11.01
N GLY A 116 11.08 0.91 -9.85
CA GLY A 116 9.69 0.73 -9.45
C GLY A 116 9.25 1.79 -8.44
N LEU A 117 7.99 2.18 -8.50
CA LEU A 117 7.33 3.03 -7.51
C LEU A 117 6.35 2.19 -6.68
N LEU A 118 6.45 2.25 -5.37
CA LEU A 118 5.49 1.67 -4.43
C LEU A 118 4.68 2.76 -3.75
N MET A 119 3.42 2.90 -4.14
CA MET A 119 2.50 3.87 -3.58
C MET A 119 1.76 3.28 -2.39
N ILE A 120 1.86 3.94 -1.25
CA ILE A 120 1.22 3.53 0.02
C ILE A 120 0.11 4.52 0.33
N SER A 121 -1.12 4.05 0.35
CA SER A 121 -2.28 4.90 0.61
C SER A 121 -3.42 4.11 1.26
N GLN A 122 -4.02 4.68 2.29
CA GLN A 122 -5.23 4.10 2.87
C GLN A 122 -6.41 4.28 1.92
N SER A 123 -6.75 5.52 1.55
CA SER A 123 -7.90 5.84 0.70
C SER A 123 -7.69 5.46 -0.78
N GLY A 124 -6.44 5.49 -1.26
CA GLY A 124 -6.11 5.40 -2.67
C GLY A 124 -6.57 6.61 -3.52
N GLU A 125 -6.94 7.73 -2.86
CA GLU A 125 -7.48 8.95 -3.50
C GLU A 125 -6.63 10.21 -3.20
N THR A 126 -5.42 10.03 -2.65
CA THR A 126 -4.55 11.14 -2.26
C THR A 126 -4.06 11.91 -3.49
N LYS A 127 -4.35 13.20 -3.56
CA LYS A 127 -4.05 14.06 -4.72
C LYS A 127 -2.56 14.09 -5.08
N ASP A 128 -1.69 14.17 -4.09
CA ASP A 128 -0.25 14.22 -4.31
C ASP A 128 0.28 12.91 -4.88
N LEU A 129 -0.23 11.77 -4.42
CA LEU A 129 0.10 10.48 -5.02
C LEU A 129 -0.45 10.34 -6.45
N HIS A 130 -1.62 10.92 -6.75
CA HIS A 130 -2.12 10.95 -8.12
C HIS A 130 -1.24 11.79 -9.05
N ARG A 131 -0.64 12.88 -8.54
CA ARG A 131 0.40 13.62 -9.26
C ARG A 131 1.63 12.73 -9.52
N CYS A 132 2.03 11.92 -8.55
CA CYS A 132 3.13 10.96 -8.70
C CYS A 132 2.83 9.89 -9.75
N VAL A 133 1.58 9.44 -9.89
CA VAL A 133 1.15 8.53 -10.98
C VAL A 133 1.46 9.15 -12.34
N LYS A 134 1.12 10.43 -12.55
CA LYS A 134 1.41 11.12 -13.82
C LYS A 134 2.92 11.21 -14.09
N ILE A 135 3.71 11.55 -13.08
CA ILE A 135 5.18 11.57 -13.20
C ILE A 135 5.70 10.17 -13.58
N ALA A 136 5.13 9.11 -12.97
CA ALA A 136 5.52 7.75 -13.28
C ALA A 136 5.19 7.36 -14.73
N GLN A 137 4.00 7.69 -15.21
CA GLN A 137 3.57 7.45 -16.59
C GLN A 137 4.44 8.20 -17.61
N GLU A 138 4.76 9.46 -17.33
CA GLU A 138 5.65 10.29 -18.19
C GLU A 138 7.09 9.77 -18.26
N ASN A 139 7.52 8.95 -17.29
CA ASN A 139 8.88 8.41 -17.21
C ASN A 139 8.94 6.88 -17.34
N ASP A 140 7.86 6.24 -17.80
CA ASP A 140 7.74 4.79 -18.00
C ASP A 140 8.13 3.97 -16.76
N LEU A 141 7.79 4.44 -15.56
CA LEU A 141 8.10 3.75 -14.33
C LEU A 141 7.05 2.67 -14.02
N TYR A 142 7.52 1.57 -13.44
CA TYR A 142 6.64 0.51 -12.99
C TYR A 142 5.99 0.86 -11.65
N MET A 143 4.66 0.88 -11.62
CA MET A 143 3.89 1.31 -10.46
C MET A 143 3.28 0.13 -9.72
N MET A 144 3.46 0.12 -8.41
CA MET A 144 2.85 -0.82 -7.47
C MET A 144 2.02 -0.06 -6.44
N GLY A 145 0.96 -0.68 -5.93
CA GLY A 145 0.12 -0.07 -4.90
C GLY A 145 -0.08 -0.96 -3.67
N VAL A 146 0.01 -0.36 -2.48
CA VAL A 146 -0.48 -0.92 -1.23
C VAL A 146 -1.58 -0.01 -0.76
N VAL A 147 -2.83 -0.43 -0.97
CA VAL A 147 -4.01 0.39 -0.71
C VAL A 147 -5.05 -0.37 0.11
N ASN A 148 -5.87 0.35 0.87
CA ASN A 148 -6.92 -0.30 1.66
C ASN A 148 -8.28 -0.30 0.92
N VAL A 149 -8.58 0.78 0.19
CA VAL A 149 -9.85 0.90 -0.53
C VAL A 149 -9.77 0.23 -1.89
N VAL A 150 -10.60 -0.79 -2.08
CA VAL A 150 -10.72 -1.51 -3.35
C VAL A 150 -11.29 -0.58 -4.42
N ASP A 151 -10.78 -0.71 -5.65
CA ASP A 151 -11.22 0.08 -6.80
C ASP A 151 -11.02 1.59 -6.68
N SER A 152 -10.13 2.01 -5.77
CA SER A 152 -9.70 3.41 -5.66
C SER A 152 -8.87 3.85 -6.88
N LEU A 153 -8.72 5.17 -7.04
CA LEU A 153 -8.02 5.76 -8.18
C LEU A 153 -6.60 5.19 -8.34
N ILE A 154 -5.81 5.18 -7.27
CA ILE A 154 -4.45 4.61 -7.29
C ILE A 154 -4.48 3.12 -7.62
N ALA A 155 -5.44 2.36 -7.05
CA ALA A 155 -5.55 0.92 -7.33
C ALA A 155 -5.81 0.61 -8.81
N ARG A 156 -6.48 1.50 -9.54
CA ARG A 156 -6.75 1.35 -10.98
C ARG A 156 -5.60 1.79 -11.86
N GLU A 157 -4.77 2.70 -11.40
CA GLU A 157 -3.68 3.29 -12.18
C GLU A 157 -2.35 2.51 -12.06
N VAL A 158 -2.18 1.71 -11.01
CA VAL A 158 -0.96 0.92 -10.80
C VAL A 158 -1.01 -0.40 -11.59
N HIS A 159 0.16 -0.93 -11.94
CA HIS A 159 0.28 -2.18 -12.70
C HIS A 159 -0.05 -3.41 -11.83
N CYS A 160 0.32 -3.36 -10.55
CA CYS A 160 0.06 -4.43 -9.59
C CYS A 160 0.01 -3.90 -8.17
N GLY A 161 -0.40 -4.73 -7.21
CA GLY A 161 -0.42 -4.29 -5.83
C GLY A 161 -1.08 -5.27 -4.87
N SER A 162 -1.28 -4.79 -3.66
CA SER A 162 -1.96 -5.54 -2.61
C SER A 162 -2.99 -4.67 -1.90
N TYR A 163 -4.18 -5.22 -1.69
CA TYR A 163 -5.17 -4.60 -0.83
C TYR A 163 -4.92 -4.98 0.63
N LEU A 164 -4.95 -3.99 1.52
CA LEU A 164 -4.73 -4.22 2.95
C LEU A 164 -5.88 -4.97 3.60
N ASN A 165 -7.11 -4.70 3.20
CA ASN A 165 -8.32 -5.25 3.84
C ASN A 165 -8.40 -4.97 5.35
N ALA A 166 -7.79 -3.86 5.80
CA ALA A 166 -7.73 -3.49 7.21
C ALA A 166 -9.10 -3.12 7.79
N GLY A 167 -10.06 -2.81 6.94
CA GLY A 167 -11.38 -2.30 7.30
C GLY A 167 -11.51 -0.82 6.95
N ARG A 168 -12.59 -0.21 7.41
CA ARG A 168 -12.86 1.21 7.18
C ARG A 168 -12.10 2.04 8.21
N GLU A 169 -11.50 3.12 7.77
CA GLU A 169 -10.91 4.18 8.57
C GLU A 169 -11.78 5.45 8.44
N VAL A 170 -11.94 6.19 9.50
CA VAL A 170 -12.78 7.40 9.57
C VAL A 170 -12.00 8.58 10.15
N ALA A 171 -11.05 8.37 11.10
CA ALA A 171 -10.30 9.41 11.81
C ALA A 171 -8.88 9.58 11.30
#